data_507993c50463ddcd2323e076a2b32307
#
_entry.id   507993c50463ddcd2323e076a2b32307
#
_cell.length_a   1.000
_cell.length_b   1.000
_cell.length_c   1.000
_cell.angle_alpha   90.00
_cell.angle_beta   90.00
_cell.angle_gamma   90.00
#
_symmetry.space_group_name_H-M   'P 1'
#
loop_
_entity.id
_entity.type
_entity.pdbx_description
1 polymer ?
#
loop_
_entity_poly.entity_id
_entity_poly.type
_entity_poly.pdbx_seq_one_letter_code
_entity_poly.pdbx_strand_id
1 'polypeptide(L)'
;MKQVMKKAFWKKTAVFLMTAGLAACPVLAADSQAKETSARPSMQVLVGGAEEREELGATELDSLSEITDPAEAVVSGESQTEAAMSAAEAPAEQIPDGMVKSSLTGEYVPAEIGNRRPVAFMIDNVKDADPPSGISQADLYIECEVETDLSRICAVFEQYDDVAKIGPLRSCRDYFISLAAGLDEIYCHYGQSAYALPYLESDDVDNLSGLMSYPYNAFFRDGPHAAPHNAYTSGEQINELIRTLGYRTDHEADFTPQYTFRAVGDEDTLPGGQDAAYVDLGYPFNHPCFEYSGETGLYSRYQHGSAHVDTENGEQLAVKNIILEYQSGVTYQDTHYLHYHTWNSGKGKYITNGKAVDITWSRESFYSPVVYKTADGQPLKINTGKTWIAVIRKDQLKDCRIGTDSENTSCVADAETVAAEEEKIKKWSAWYKEIEESYLSKMAQIRNDNVAKHGGKTKVEVGLP
;
A
#
# COMPACT_ATOMS: atom_id res chain seq x y z
N MET A 1 1.65 56.53 -39.95
CA MET A 1 2.38 57.66 -39.29
C MET A 1 3.12 57.09 -38.10
N LYS A 2 4.43 57.14 -38.20
CA LYS A 2 5.52 57.41 -37.25
C LYS A 2 5.62 56.41 -36.04
N GLN A 3 6.59 55.56 -36.07
CA GLN A 3 8.06 55.62 -35.75
C GLN A 3 8.30 55.17 -34.31
N VAL A 4 8.94 53.99 -34.09
CA VAL A 4 10.40 53.68 -34.11
C VAL A 4 11.16 54.31 -32.91
N MET A 5 11.78 53.45 -32.11
CA MET A 5 13.22 53.43 -31.70
C MET A 5 13.42 52.47 -30.52
N LYS A 6 14.04 51.31 -30.62
CA LYS A 6 15.48 50.96 -30.60
C LYS A 6 16.32 51.62 -29.50
N LYS A 7 16.90 50.75 -28.64
CA LYS A 7 18.31 50.71 -28.14
C LYS A 7 18.43 49.53 -27.17
N ALA A 8 19.12 48.51 -27.34
CA ALA A 8 20.47 47.99 -27.60
C ALA A 8 21.58 48.46 -26.63
N PHE A 9 22.43 47.45 -26.28
CA PHE A 9 23.77 47.51 -25.66
C PHE A 9 23.79 47.25 -24.13
N TRP A 10 24.60 46.38 -23.54
CA TRP A 10 25.96 45.92 -23.92
C TRP A 10 26.33 44.61 -23.17
N LYS A 11 27.14 43.77 -23.84
CA LYS A 11 27.88 42.61 -23.36
C LYS A 11 29.00 43.00 -22.37
N LYS A 12 29.34 42.16 -21.43
CA LYS A 12 30.74 41.92 -21.05
C LYS A 12 30.98 40.47 -20.67
N THR A 13 31.74 39.83 -21.53
CA THR A 13 32.50 38.57 -21.37
C THR A 13 33.70 38.83 -20.49
N ALA A 14 33.98 37.93 -19.54
CA ALA A 14 35.32 37.77 -18.95
C ALA A 14 35.62 36.26 -18.88
N VAL A 15 36.54 35.86 -19.74
CA VAL A 15 37.28 34.61 -19.72
C VAL A 15 38.43 34.76 -18.73
N PHE A 16 38.67 33.76 -17.88
CA PHE A 16 39.97 33.54 -17.28
C PHE A 16 40.35 32.08 -17.37
N LEU A 17 41.49 31.88 -18.03
CA LEU A 17 42.16 30.62 -18.28
C LEU A 17 43.26 30.37 -17.21
N MET A 18 43.46 29.07 -16.95
CA MET A 18 44.71 28.39 -16.55
C MET A 18 45.23 28.65 -15.12
N THR A 19 45.72 27.61 -14.42
CA THR A 19 46.83 26.69 -14.75
C THR A 19 46.82 25.49 -13.82
N ALA A 20 47.29 24.37 -14.38
CA ALA A 20 47.59 23.12 -13.70
C ALA A 20 48.80 23.23 -12.75
N GLY A 21 48.76 22.50 -11.63
CA GLY A 21 49.92 22.29 -10.78
C GLY A 21 49.79 20.97 -10.01
N LEU A 22 50.46 19.94 -10.52
CA LEU A 22 50.80 18.70 -9.79
C LEU A 22 51.78 18.99 -8.67
N ALA A 23 51.54 18.52 -7.46
CA ALA A 23 52.58 18.21 -6.50
C ALA A 23 52.14 17.14 -5.50
N ALA A 24 53.00 16.18 -5.29
CA ALA A 24 52.87 14.95 -4.54
C ALA A 24 52.80 15.13 -3.01
N CYS A 25 52.34 14.06 -2.35
CA CYS A 25 52.32 13.76 -0.91
C CYS A 25 53.58 14.12 -0.12
N PRO A 26 53.45 14.31 1.22
CA PRO A 26 53.62 13.14 2.07
C PRO A 26 52.68 13.02 3.28
N VAL A 27 52.61 11.80 3.76
CA VAL A 27 51.99 11.31 5.00
C VAL A 27 52.65 11.95 6.23
N LEU A 28 51.83 12.46 7.15
CA LEU A 28 52.20 12.56 8.56
C LEU A 28 50.92 12.48 9.41
N ALA A 29 50.95 11.55 10.36
CA ALA A 29 49.96 11.39 11.42
C ALA A 29 50.09 12.53 12.45
N ALA A 30 48.96 13.03 12.93
CA ALA A 30 48.84 13.68 14.25
C ALA A 30 47.39 13.71 14.71
N ASP A 31 47.21 13.22 15.92
CA ASP A 31 46.08 13.33 16.85
C ASP A 31 45.48 14.72 16.92
N SER A 32 44.13 14.81 16.97
CA SER A 32 43.46 15.74 17.89
C SER A 32 41.93 15.65 17.83
N GLN A 33 41.35 15.28 18.93
CA GLN A 33 40.08 15.71 19.55
C GLN A 33 38.92 16.11 18.62
N ALA A 34 37.92 15.21 18.57
CA ALA A 34 36.61 15.41 17.99
C ALA A 34 35.76 16.36 18.85
N LYS A 35 35.17 17.34 18.21
CA LYS A 35 33.96 18.01 18.71
C LYS A 35 32.76 17.14 18.36
N GLU A 36 32.03 16.73 19.41
CA GLU A 36 30.74 16.08 19.30
C GLU A 36 29.75 17.01 18.60
N THR A 37 29.35 16.63 17.40
CA THR A 37 28.09 17.05 16.81
C THR A 37 27.12 15.89 16.91
N SER A 38 25.97 16.12 17.51
CA SER A 38 24.90 15.20 17.78
C SER A 38 24.57 14.34 16.53
N ALA A 39 25.10 13.14 16.50
CA ALA A 39 24.73 12.12 15.54
C ALA A 39 23.44 11.47 16.03
N ARG A 40 22.44 11.38 15.15
CA ARG A 40 21.24 10.55 15.34
C ARG A 40 21.67 9.14 15.73
N PRO A 41 20.99 8.46 16.67
CA PRO A 41 21.34 7.08 16.99
C PRO A 41 21.12 6.19 15.76
N SER A 42 22.20 5.75 15.16
CA SER A 42 22.19 4.56 14.33
C SER A 42 21.88 3.40 15.26
N MET A 43 20.91 2.57 14.88
CA MET A 43 20.55 1.36 15.62
C MET A 43 21.77 0.44 15.64
N GLN A 44 22.60 0.54 16.69
CA GLN A 44 23.68 -0.41 16.93
C GLN A 44 23.08 -1.67 17.57
N VAL A 45 23.27 -2.79 16.88
CA VAL A 45 22.94 -4.11 17.40
C VAL A 45 23.84 -4.38 18.61
N LEU A 46 23.27 -4.35 19.81
CA LEU A 46 23.94 -4.82 21.03
C LEU A 46 23.89 -6.36 21.04
N VAL A 47 25.04 -6.97 20.78
CA VAL A 47 25.23 -8.40 20.95
C VAL A 47 25.36 -8.68 22.45
N GLY A 48 24.28 -9.08 23.10
CA GLY A 48 24.25 -9.60 24.47
C GLY A 48 24.33 -11.13 24.45
N GLY A 49 25.14 -11.68 25.38
CA GLY A 49 25.49 -13.09 25.44
C GLY A 49 24.33 -14.04 25.69
N ALA A 50 24.53 -15.27 25.23
CA ALA A 50 23.60 -16.37 25.29
C ALA A 50 23.38 -16.85 26.74
N GLU A 51 22.16 -16.71 27.25
CA GLU A 51 21.59 -17.59 28.25
C GLU A 51 20.05 -17.51 28.20
N GLU A 52 19.44 -18.69 28.02
CA GLU A 52 18.02 -19.02 28.02
C GLU A 52 17.14 -18.36 26.92
N ARG A 53 16.92 -19.12 25.83
CA ARG A 53 15.99 -18.81 24.76
C ARG A 53 14.73 -19.65 24.89
N GLU A 54 13.60 -19.02 25.17
CA GLU A 54 12.29 -19.55 24.79
C GLU A 54 12.05 -19.19 23.28
N GLU A 55 11.53 -20.16 22.53
CA GLU A 55 11.16 -19.96 21.12
C GLU A 55 10.01 -18.95 21.03
N LEU A 56 10.32 -17.77 20.51
CA LEU A 56 9.33 -16.75 20.13
C LEU A 56 8.90 -17.02 18.70
N GLY A 57 7.77 -17.71 18.53
CA GLY A 57 7.18 -17.99 17.21
C GLY A 57 6.27 -16.85 16.74
N ALA A 58 5.69 -17.02 15.54
CA ALA A 58 4.72 -16.10 14.89
C ALA A 58 3.58 -15.64 15.83
N THR A 59 3.24 -16.43 16.82
CA THR A 59 2.30 -16.14 17.92
C THR A 59 2.64 -14.91 18.76
N GLU A 60 3.87 -14.40 18.75
CA GLU A 60 4.22 -13.20 19.53
C GLU A 60 4.13 -11.88 18.75
N LEU A 61 4.16 -11.93 17.43
CA LEU A 61 3.68 -10.81 16.61
C LEU A 61 2.18 -10.59 16.84
N ASP A 62 1.41 -11.65 16.98
CA ASP A 62 -0.02 -11.60 17.36
C ASP A 62 -0.24 -11.08 18.78
N SER A 63 0.70 -11.27 19.72
CA SER A 63 0.58 -10.70 21.06
C SER A 63 0.71 -9.18 21.12
N LEU A 64 1.24 -8.55 20.06
CA LEU A 64 1.14 -7.09 19.87
C LEU A 64 -0.26 -6.66 19.46
N SER A 65 -1.10 -7.60 18.94
CA SER A 65 -2.51 -7.35 18.60
C SER A 65 -3.41 -7.29 19.84
N GLU A 66 -2.98 -7.83 21.00
CA GLU A 66 -3.72 -7.74 22.26
C GLU A 66 -3.65 -6.36 22.92
N ILE A 67 -2.94 -5.40 22.32
CA ILE A 67 -3.00 -3.99 22.73
C ILE A 67 -4.28 -3.39 22.16
N THR A 68 -5.41 -3.85 22.71
CA THR A 68 -6.74 -3.35 22.37
C THR A 68 -6.93 -1.91 22.88
N ASP A 69 -7.57 -1.09 22.08
CA ASP A 69 -8.07 0.23 22.50
C ASP A 69 -8.97 0.05 23.74
N PRO A 70 -8.63 0.65 24.88
CA PRO A 70 -9.47 0.56 26.07
C PRO A 70 -10.88 1.14 25.91
N ALA A 71 -11.18 1.77 24.78
CA ALA A 71 -12.50 2.36 24.49
C ALA A 71 -13.43 1.46 23.65
N GLU A 72 -12.93 0.36 23.03
CA GLU A 72 -13.76 -0.54 22.20
C GLU A 72 -14.13 -1.90 22.87
N ALA A 73 -13.79 -2.09 24.14
CA ALA A 73 -14.06 -3.34 24.89
C ALA A 73 -15.52 -3.52 25.33
N VAL A 74 -16.51 -3.05 24.57
CA VAL A 74 -17.94 -3.30 24.86
C VAL A 74 -18.68 -3.62 23.56
N VAL A 75 -18.46 -4.78 22.99
CA VAL A 75 -19.48 -5.60 22.31
C VAL A 75 -18.89 -7.02 22.12
N SER A 76 -18.95 -7.82 23.14
CA SER A 76 -18.80 -9.27 22.98
C SER A 76 -19.94 -9.95 23.72
N GLY A 77 -20.66 -10.72 22.96
CA GLY A 77 -21.51 -11.76 23.52
C GLY A 77 -22.97 -11.69 23.08
N GLU A 78 -23.24 -12.35 21.97
CA GLU A 78 -24.39 -13.27 21.94
C GLU A 78 -24.17 -14.31 20.84
N SER A 79 -23.95 -15.53 21.31
CA SER A 79 -24.07 -16.74 20.51
C SER A 79 -25.49 -16.86 20.00
N GLN A 80 -25.69 -16.76 18.69
CA GLN A 80 -26.97 -17.10 18.08
C GLN A 80 -26.82 -18.37 17.22
N THR A 81 -27.54 -19.36 17.69
CA THR A 81 -27.84 -20.63 17.03
C THR A 81 -28.33 -20.44 15.59
N GLU A 82 -27.76 -21.26 14.70
CA GLU A 82 -28.18 -21.44 13.31
C GLU A 82 -29.67 -21.67 13.18
N ALA A 83 -30.34 -20.78 12.49
CA ALA A 83 -31.59 -21.04 11.84
C ALA A 83 -31.33 -21.12 10.33
N ALA A 84 -31.21 -22.35 9.82
CA ALA A 84 -31.15 -22.64 8.41
C ALA A 84 -32.44 -22.22 7.74
N MET A 85 -32.49 -21.08 7.08
CA MET A 85 -33.47 -20.75 6.07
C MET A 85 -32.92 -21.15 4.70
N SER A 86 -33.56 -22.15 4.11
CA SER A 86 -33.38 -22.59 2.72
C SER A 86 -33.62 -21.40 1.78
N ALA A 87 -32.56 -20.71 1.39
CA ALA A 87 -32.56 -19.89 0.19
C ALA A 87 -32.42 -20.84 -1.01
N ALA A 88 -33.32 -20.71 -1.99
CA ALA A 88 -33.19 -21.42 -3.26
C ALA A 88 -31.81 -21.11 -3.85
N GLU A 89 -30.98 -22.10 -4.02
CA GLU A 89 -29.68 -22.00 -4.68
C GLU A 89 -29.88 -21.39 -6.07
N ALA A 90 -29.28 -20.23 -6.31
CA ALA A 90 -29.15 -19.70 -7.65
C ALA A 90 -28.42 -20.71 -8.53
N PRO A 91 -28.72 -20.81 -9.84
CA PRO A 91 -28.02 -21.74 -10.72
C PRO A 91 -26.51 -21.54 -10.57
N ALA A 92 -25.76 -22.64 -10.40
CA ALA A 92 -24.33 -22.59 -10.30
C ALA A 92 -23.75 -21.85 -11.52
N GLU A 93 -22.90 -20.86 -11.26
CA GLU A 93 -22.22 -20.09 -12.29
C GLU A 93 -21.41 -21.05 -13.20
N GLN A 94 -21.59 -20.94 -14.51
CA GLN A 94 -20.87 -21.78 -15.47
C GLN A 94 -19.56 -21.11 -15.86
N ILE A 95 -18.48 -21.57 -15.28
CA ILE A 95 -17.14 -21.11 -15.63
C ILE A 95 -16.72 -21.75 -16.97
N PRO A 96 -16.24 -20.98 -17.96
CA PRO A 96 -15.76 -21.53 -19.23
C PRO A 96 -14.61 -22.52 -19.04
N ASP A 97 -14.50 -23.52 -19.95
CA ASP A 97 -13.43 -24.50 -19.89
C ASP A 97 -12.05 -23.87 -19.93
N GLY A 98 -11.17 -24.28 -19.01
CA GLY A 98 -9.81 -23.77 -18.88
C GLY A 98 -9.69 -22.40 -18.18
N MET A 99 -10.81 -21.84 -17.74
CA MET A 99 -10.86 -20.58 -16.99
C MET A 99 -11.12 -20.84 -15.50
N VAL A 100 -10.74 -19.85 -14.69
CA VAL A 100 -11.11 -19.74 -13.26
C VAL A 100 -11.56 -18.30 -12.97
N LYS A 101 -12.15 -18.07 -11.83
CA LYS A 101 -12.41 -16.69 -11.37
C LYS A 101 -11.14 -16.10 -10.78
N SER A 102 -10.78 -14.90 -11.23
CA SER A 102 -9.74 -14.10 -10.61
C SER A 102 -10.06 -13.83 -9.14
N SER A 103 -9.08 -14.01 -8.29
CA SER A 103 -9.20 -13.68 -6.85
C SER A 103 -9.26 -12.19 -6.58
N LEU A 104 -8.85 -11.35 -7.54
CA LEU A 104 -8.75 -9.90 -7.42
C LEU A 104 -9.90 -9.15 -8.10
N THR A 105 -10.44 -9.70 -9.20
CA THR A 105 -11.49 -9.03 -9.99
C THR A 105 -12.80 -9.81 -10.09
N GLY A 106 -12.79 -11.11 -9.78
CA GLY A 106 -13.94 -11.99 -9.97
C GLY A 106 -14.27 -12.27 -11.44
N GLU A 107 -13.51 -11.75 -12.40
CA GLU A 107 -13.65 -12.02 -13.83
C GLU A 107 -13.10 -13.39 -14.18
N TYR A 108 -13.48 -13.93 -15.33
CA TYR A 108 -12.91 -15.19 -15.83
C TYR A 108 -11.54 -14.93 -16.45
N VAL A 109 -10.53 -15.60 -15.94
CA VAL A 109 -9.15 -15.54 -16.43
C VAL A 109 -8.65 -16.96 -16.74
N PRO A 110 -7.64 -17.13 -17.61
CA PRO A 110 -7.00 -18.44 -17.79
C PRO A 110 -6.55 -19.03 -16.45
N ALA A 111 -6.72 -20.34 -16.26
CA ALA A 111 -6.38 -20.99 -14.99
C ALA A 111 -4.90 -20.81 -14.60
N GLU A 112 -4.00 -20.70 -15.58
CA GLU A 112 -2.58 -20.40 -15.39
C GLU A 112 -2.32 -19.00 -14.81
N ILE A 113 -3.26 -18.06 -14.98
CA ILE A 113 -3.18 -16.71 -14.39
C ILE A 113 -3.86 -16.71 -13.03
N GLY A 114 -5.12 -17.16 -12.94
CA GLY A 114 -5.89 -17.03 -11.69
C GLY A 114 -5.50 -18.02 -10.59
N ASN A 115 -4.69 -19.04 -10.88
CA ASN A 115 -4.15 -19.93 -9.86
C ASN A 115 -2.78 -19.51 -9.34
N ARG A 116 -2.16 -18.49 -9.94
CA ARG A 116 -0.85 -18.01 -9.50
C ARG A 116 -0.96 -16.91 -8.47
N ARG A 117 0.07 -16.80 -7.64
CA ARG A 117 0.21 -15.72 -6.68
C ARG A 117 0.37 -14.39 -7.40
N PRO A 118 -0.39 -13.35 -7.02
CA PRO A 118 -0.21 -12.02 -7.59
C PRO A 118 1.09 -11.38 -7.08
N VAL A 119 1.54 -10.33 -7.77
CA VAL A 119 2.63 -9.47 -7.30
C VAL A 119 2.07 -8.10 -6.94
N ALA A 120 2.36 -7.66 -5.72
CA ALA A 120 1.96 -6.38 -5.18
C ALA A 120 3.11 -5.37 -5.26
N PHE A 121 2.99 -4.34 -6.10
CA PHE A 121 4.03 -3.34 -6.35
C PHE A 121 3.76 -2.06 -5.57
N MET A 122 4.73 -1.61 -4.77
CA MET A 122 4.68 -0.30 -4.12
C MET A 122 4.99 0.82 -5.11
N ILE A 123 3.97 1.51 -5.58
CA ILE A 123 4.06 2.59 -6.57
C ILE A 123 4.14 3.95 -5.86
N ASP A 124 5.05 4.79 -6.32
CA ASP A 124 5.18 6.18 -5.93
C ASP A 124 3.98 7.00 -6.43
N ASN A 125 3.41 7.84 -5.58
CA ASN A 125 2.22 8.63 -5.93
C ASN A 125 2.39 10.13 -5.62
N VAL A 126 3.61 10.61 -5.66
CA VAL A 126 3.90 12.04 -5.54
C VAL A 126 3.93 12.69 -6.93
N LYS A 127 3.73 13.99 -6.98
CA LYS A 127 3.71 14.73 -8.26
C LYS A 127 4.99 14.56 -9.08
N ASP A 128 6.14 14.46 -8.44
CA ASP A 128 7.44 14.29 -9.09
C ASP A 128 7.64 12.87 -9.70
N ALA A 129 6.73 11.94 -9.39
CA ALA A 129 6.67 10.58 -9.92
C ALA A 129 5.55 10.40 -10.96
N ASP A 130 4.68 11.37 -11.12
CA ASP A 130 3.52 11.34 -12.01
C ASP A 130 3.90 11.83 -13.43
N PRO A 131 3.48 11.15 -14.50
CA PRO A 131 2.66 9.94 -14.54
C PRO A 131 3.45 8.64 -14.36
N PRO A 132 2.84 7.60 -13.76
CA PRO A 132 3.44 6.28 -13.59
C PRO A 132 3.46 5.45 -14.87
N SER A 133 4.17 4.33 -14.85
CA SER A 133 4.28 3.35 -15.94
C SER A 133 3.71 2.00 -15.53
N GLY A 134 2.90 1.38 -16.38
CA GLY A 134 2.37 0.02 -16.24
C GLY A 134 1.23 -0.14 -15.23
N ILE A 135 0.90 0.90 -14.48
CA ILE A 135 -0.04 0.80 -13.35
C ILE A 135 -1.49 0.52 -13.79
N SER A 136 -1.90 0.94 -14.99
CA SER A 136 -3.26 0.69 -15.50
C SER A 136 -3.57 -0.79 -15.69
N GLN A 137 -2.55 -1.63 -15.77
CA GLN A 137 -2.68 -3.07 -15.97
C GLN A 137 -2.89 -3.84 -14.66
N ALA A 138 -2.76 -3.19 -13.49
CA ALA A 138 -3.09 -3.80 -12.22
C ALA A 138 -4.57 -4.17 -12.10
N ASP A 139 -4.85 -5.19 -11.30
CA ASP A 139 -6.19 -5.75 -11.08
C ASP A 139 -6.85 -5.19 -9.83
N LEU A 140 -6.03 -4.84 -8.83
CA LEU A 140 -6.45 -4.26 -7.55
C LEU A 140 -5.49 -3.14 -7.14
N TYR A 141 -6.05 -2.10 -6.52
CA TYR A 141 -5.27 -0.99 -5.96
C TYR A 141 -5.60 -0.79 -4.49
N ILE A 142 -4.55 -0.61 -3.67
CA ILE A 142 -4.69 -0.24 -2.27
C ILE A 142 -3.95 1.08 -2.09
N GLU A 143 -4.67 2.17 -1.83
CA GLU A 143 -4.09 3.48 -1.59
C GLU A 143 -4.22 3.85 -0.12
N CYS A 144 -3.13 4.34 0.46
CA CYS A 144 -3.08 4.79 1.83
C CYS A 144 -2.11 5.95 1.95
N GLU A 145 -2.36 6.86 2.89
CA GLU A 145 -1.40 7.90 3.22
C GLU A 145 -0.12 7.30 3.81
N VAL A 146 0.97 7.97 3.52
CA VAL A 146 2.27 7.78 4.14
C VAL A 146 2.67 9.07 4.85
N GLU A 147 3.91 9.17 5.31
CA GLU A 147 4.41 10.37 5.98
C GLU A 147 4.21 11.65 5.16
N THR A 148 4.06 12.77 5.83
CA THR A 148 3.98 14.13 5.25
C THR A 148 2.80 14.35 4.28
N ASP A 149 1.65 13.77 4.62
CA ASP A 149 0.39 13.90 3.85
C ASP A 149 0.45 13.35 2.40
N LEU A 150 1.50 12.58 2.08
CA LEU A 150 1.63 11.89 0.79
C LEU A 150 0.84 10.60 0.81
N SER A 151 0.40 10.11 -0.35
CA SER A 151 -0.13 8.75 -0.49
C SER A 151 0.80 7.86 -1.31
N ARG A 152 0.60 6.54 -1.19
CA ARG A 152 1.18 5.51 -2.06
C ARG A 152 0.12 4.55 -2.51
N ILE A 153 0.40 3.91 -3.64
CA ILE A 153 -0.47 2.90 -4.22
C ILE A 153 0.26 1.57 -4.19
N CYS A 154 -0.32 0.58 -3.52
CA CYS A 154 0.04 -0.82 -3.70
C CYS A 154 -0.81 -1.35 -4.87
N ALA A 155 -0.20 -1.51 -6.04
CA ALA A 155 -0.85 -2.00 -7.24
C ALA A 155 -0.60 -3.50 -7.36
N VAL A 156 -1.66 -4.31 -7.42
CA VAL A 156 -1.61 -5.78 -7.39
C VAL A 156 -1.98 -6.34 -8.73
N PHE A 157 -1.14 -7.22 -9.25
CA PHE A 157 -1.28 -7.79 -10.59
C PHE A 157 -1.34 -9.32 -10.53
N GLU A 158 -2.34 -9.92 -11.13
CA GLU A 158 -2.33 -11.35 -11.46
C GLU A 158 -1.56 -11.60 -12.75
N GLN A 159 -1.76 -10.76 -13.77
CA GLN A 159 -1.05 -10.85 -15.05
C GLN A 159 -0.08 -9.69 -15.21
N TYR A 160 1.22 -9.94 -15.05
CA TYR A 160 2.28 -8.94 -15.16
C TYR A 160 3.39 -9.28 -16.16
N ASP A 161 3.34 -10.46 -16.81
CA ASP A 161 4.43 -11.02 -17.63
C ASP A 161 4.86 -10.07 -18.76
N ASP A 162 3.89 -9.50 -19.46
CA ASP A 162 4.10 -8.65 -20.63
C ASP A 162 4.21 -7.15 -20.30
N VAL A 163 4.17 -6.78 -19.01
CA VAL A 163 4.30 -5.38 -18.62
C VAL A 163 5.75 -4.94 -18.74
N ALA A 164 6.04 -4.15 -19.77
CA ALA A 164 7.40 -3.76 -20.13
C ALA A 164 8.07 -2.88 -19.06
N LYS A 165 7.29 -2.07 -18.33
CA LYS A 165 7.80 -1.16 -17.30
C LYS A 165 6.76 -0.93 -16.23
N ILE A 166 7.15 -1.13 -14.97
CA ILE A 166 6.29 -0.97 -13.77
C ILE A 166 6.98 -0.01 -12.80
N GLY A 167 6.27 1.04 -12.41
CA GLY A 167 6.74 2.01 -11.42
C GLY A 167 6.31 3.46 -11.70
N PRO A 168 6.94 4.44 -11.04
CA PRO A 168 8.13 4.32 -10.19
C PRO A 168 7.86 3.60 -8.88
N LEU A 169 8.78 2.72 -8.47
CA LEU A 169 8.69 1.94 -7.25
C LEU A 169 9.20 2.74 -6.04
N ARG A 170 8.59 2.51 -4.87
CA ARG A 170 8.94 3.20 -3.63
C ARG A 170 8.99 2.28 -2.42
N SER A 171 9.36 2.91 -1.30
CA SER A 171 9.57 2.22 -0.04
C SER A 171 8.30 1.65 0.54
N CYS A 172 8.39 0.42 1.02
CA CYS A 172 7.39 -0.26 1.83
C CYS A 172 7.12 0.47 3.15
N ARG A 173 5.90 0.34 3.64
CA ARG A 173 5.47 0.62 5.01
C ARG A 173 4.82 -0.65 5.58
N ASP A 174 4.96 -0.86 6.87
CA ASP A 174 4.46 -2.05 7.57
C ASP A 174 2.97 -2.31 7.32
N TYR A 175 2.14 -1.30 7.42
CA TYR A 175 0.71 -1.43 7.19
C TYR A 175 0.32 -1.82 5.76
N PHE A 176 1.11 -1.52 4.73
CA PHE A 176 0.85 -2.02 3.37
C PHE A 176 1.06 -3.52 3.27
N ILE A 177 2.02 -4.08 4.00
CA ILE A 177 2.19 -5.54 4.09
C ILE A 177 0.91 -6.16 4.67
N SER A 178 0.42 -5.63 5.80
CA SER A 178 -0.82 -6.11 6.42
C SER A 178 -2.06 -5.93 5.52
N LEU A 179 -2.16 -4.83 4.78
CA LEU A 179 -3.29 -4.58 3.89
C LEU A 179 -3.33 -5.55 2.70
N ALA A 180 -2.19 -6.04 2.26
CA ALA A 180 -2.07 -6.96 1.13
C ALA A 180 -1.99 -8.44 1.55
N ALA A 181 -1.61 -8.75 2.78
CA ALA A 181 -1.27 -10.11 3.25
C ALA A 181 -2.31 -11.20 2.94
N GLY A 182 -3.61 -10.85 2.93
CA GLY A 182 -4.68 -11.80 2.61
C GLY A 182 -4.77 -12.21 1.13
N LEU A 183 -3.91 -11.66 0.27
CA LEU A 183 -3.89 -11.96 -1.17
C LEU A 183 -2.91 -13.08 -1.53
N ASP A 184 -2.14 -13.60 -0.56
CA ASP A 184 -1.02 -14.56 -0.81
C ASP A 184 -0.02 -14.00 -1.85
N GLU A 185 0.22 -12.69 -1.82
CA GLU A 185 1.03 -11.97 -2.79
C GLU A 185 2.54 -12.15 -2.59
N ILE A 186 3.30 -11.83 -3.63
CA ILE A 186 4.73 -11.56 -3.56
C ILE A 186 4.90 -10.03 -3.55
N TYR A 187 5.53 -9.48 -2.52
CA TYR A 187 5.57 -8.04 -2.28
C TYR A 187 6.79 -7.36 -2.89
N CYS A 188 6.61 -6.46 -3.85
CA CYS A 188 7.68 -5.78 -4.57
C CYS A 188 7.81 -4.30 -4.17
N HIS A 189 9.01 -3.88 -3.75
CA HIS A 189 9.25 -2.53 -3.26
C HIS A 189 10.68 -2.04 -3.55
N TYR A 190 10.90 -0.72 -3.48
CA TYR A 190 12.23 -0.13 -3.57
C TYR A 190 12.53 0.70 -2.31
N GLY A 191 13.10 0.07 -1.30
CA GLY A 191 13.31 0.63 0.03
C GLY A 191 12.17 0.30 1.01
N GLN A 192 12.37 0.62 2.26
CA GLN A 192 11.41 0.38 3.34
C GLN A 192 11.62 1.35 4.50
N SER A 193 10.60 1.47 5.37
CA SER A 193 10.77 2.07 6.69
C SER A 193 11.46 1.09 7.64
N ALA A 194 12.02 1.60 8.73
CA ALA A 194 12.55 0.75 9.80
C ALA A 194 11.46 -0.13 10.43
N TYR A 195 10.22 0.35 10.46
CA TYR A 195 9.07 -0.37 11.00
C TYR A 195 8.61 -1.54 10.13
N ALA A 196 8.79 -1.45 8.80
CA ALA A 196 8.46 -2.54 7.88
C ALA A 196 9.51 -3.65 7.85
N LEU A 197 10.75 -3.34 8.23
CA LEU A 197 11.88 -4.25 8.08
C LEU A 197 11.70 -5.61 8.78
N PRO A 198 11.22 -5.68 10.05
CA PRO A 198 11.00 -6.97 10.72
C PRO A 198 10.03 -7.89 9.98
N TYR A 199 8.96 -7.32 9.41
CA TYR A 199 7.98 -8.08 8.64
C TYR A 199 8.54 -8.57 7.29
N LEU A 200 9.28 -7.71 6.58
CA LEU A 200 9.94 -8.09 5.33
C LEU A 200 11.02 -9.17 5.52
N GLU A 201 11.59 -9.27 6.72
CA GLU A 201 12.59 -10.29 7.07
C GLU A 201 11.96 -11.55 7.69
N SER A 202 10.63 -11.57 7.90
CA SER A 202 9.94 -12.77 8.39
C SER A 202 9.76 -13.81 7.27
N ASP A 203 9.53 -15.07 7.66
CA ASP A 203 9.27 -16.15 6.72
C ASP A 203 7.86 -16.06 6.10
N ASP A 204 6.98 -15.21 6.68
CA ASP A 204 5.59 -15.04 6.25
C ASP A 204 5.44 -14.10 5.05
N VAL A 205 6.50 -13.38 4.67
CA VAL A 205 6.46 -12.37 3.60
C VAL A 205 7.50 -12.65 2.53
N ASP A 206 7.08 -13.14 1.38
CA ASP A 206 7.92 -13.20 0.19
C ASP A 206 8.04 -11.80 -0.41
N ASN A 207 9.26 -11.24 -0.46
CA ASN A 207 9.44 -9.88 -0.96
C ASN A 207 10.59 -9.73 -1.95
N LEU A 208 10.43 -8.79 -2.87
CA LEU A 208 11.37 -8.41 -3.93
C LEU A 208 11.84 -6.97 -3.67
N SER A 209 13.04 -6.83 -3.10
CA SER A 209 13.55 -5.52 -2.70
C SER A 209 14.53 -4.93 -3.72
N GLY A 210 14.23 -3.76 -4.26
CA GLY A 210 15.13 -3.02 -5.15
C GLY A 210 16.40 -2.50 -4.50
N LEU A 211 16.59 -2.65 -3.18
CA LEU A 211 17.83 -2.34 -2.47
C LEU A 211 18.83 -3.50 -2.47
N MET A 212 18.40 -4.68 -2.91
CA MET A 212 19.23 -5.87 -2.94
C MET A 212 20.09 -5.94 -4.19
N SER A 213 21.25 -6.62 -4.05
CA SER A 213 22.07 -6.98 -5.19
C SER A 213 21.64 -8.33 -5.74
N TYR A 214 21.20 -8.36 -6.98
CA TYR A 214 20.86 -9.56 -7.72
C TYR A 214 21.91 -9.84 -8.80
N PRO A 215 22.02 -11.08 -9.31
CA PRO A 215 23.00 -11.44 -10.33
C PRO A 215 22.74 -10.78 -11.70
N TYR A 216 21.62 -10.11 -11.85
CA TYR A 216 21.21 -9.34 -13.02
C TYR A 216 20.47 -8.07 -12.59
N ASN A 217 20.18 -7.19 -13.54
CA ASN A 217 19.56 -5.89 -13.26
C ASN A 217 18.04 -6.01 -13.14
N ALA A 218 17.55 -6.59 -12.03
CA ALA A 218 16.11 -6.76 -11.77
C ALA A 218 15.36 -5.43 -11.60
N PHE A 219 16.05 -4.39 -11.15
CA PHE A 219 15.53 -3.05 -11.00
C PHE A 219 16.44 -2.06 -11.71
N PHE A 220 15.84 -1.06 -12.33
CA PHE A 220 16.59 -0.04 -13.06
C PHE A 220 16.05 1.36 -12.79
N ARG A 221 16.85 2.37 -13.13
CA ARG A 221 16.42 3.77 -13.07
C ARG A 221 16.31 4.29 -14.49
N ASP A 222 15.16 4.91 -14.78
CA ASP A 222 14.83 5.39 -16.14
C ASP A 222 13.86 6.58 -16.09
N GLY A 223 13.63 7.19 -17.26
CA GLY A 223 12.64 8.22 -17.47
C GLY A 223 13.08 9.64 -17.08
N PRO A 224 12.14 10.61 -17.19
CA PRO A 224 12.43 12.02 -16.97
C PRO A 224 12.52 12.39 -15.47
N HIS A 225 12.05 11.54 -14.59
CA HIS A 225 12.01 11.82 -13.16
C HIS A 225 13.40 11.73 -12.52
N ALA A 226 13.65 12.62 -11.56
CA ALA A 226 14.88 12.55 -10.77
C ALA A 226 14.79 11.42 -9.72
N ALA A 227 15.92 10.87 -9.29
CA ALA A 227 15.95 10.00 -8.13
C ALA A 227 15.45 10.78 -6.89
N PRO A 228 14.64 10.15 -6.04
CA PRO A 228 14.31 8.73 -5.96
C PRO A 228 13.06 8.29 -6.75
N HIS A 229 12.44 9.15 -7.56
CA HIS A 229 11.15 8.96 -8.24
C HIS A 229 11.26 8.27 -9.61
N ASN A 230 12.30 7.47 -9.84
CA ASN A 230 12.61 6.89 -11.15
C ASN A 230 13.12 5.44 -11.08
N ALA A 231 12.70 4.68 -10.07
CA ALA A 231 13.03 3.27 -9.95
C ALA A 231 11.93 2.41 -10.57
N TYR A 232 12.29 1.50 -11.46
CA TYR A 232 11.36 0.66 -12.21
C TYR A 232 11.82 -0.79 -12.24
N THR A 233 10.90 -1.67 -12.62
CA THR A 233 11.12 -3.06 -13.01
C THR A 233 10.27 -3.39 -14.24
N SER A 234 10.22 -4.66 -14.65
CA SER A 234 9.31 -5.20 -15.68
C SER A 234 8.81 -6.57 -15.26
N GLY A 235 7.75 -7.05 -15.92
CA GLY A 235 7.23 -8.39 -15.69
C GLY A 235 8.26 -9.47 -15.92
N GLU A 236 9.06 -9.37 -17.00
CA GLU A 236 10.14 -10.30 -17.29
C GLU A 236 11.17 -10.36 -16.15
N GLN A 237 11.60 -9.20 -15.65
CA GLN A 237 12.58 -9.10 -14.57
C GLN A 237 12.05 -9.66 -13.25
N ILE A 238 10.78 -9.44 -12.95
CA ILE A 238 10.12 -9.97 -11.77
C ILE A 238 10.00 -11.49 -11.84
N ASN A 239 9.59 -12.06 -12.98
CA ASN A 239 9.54 -13.50 -13.18
C ASN A 239 10.92 -14.17 -13.00
N GLU A 240 11.98 -13.55 -13.55
CA GLU A 240 13.34 -14.02 -13.35
C GLU A 240 13.75 -13.96 -11.88
N LEU A 241 13.33 -12.92 -11.17
CA LEU A 241 13.68 -12.71 -9.77
C LEU A 241 12.96 -13.72 -8.86
N ILE A 242 11.67 -13.95 -9.06
CA ILE A 242 10.87 -14.97 -8.36
C ILE A 242 11.52 -16.35 -8.53
N ARG A 243 11.89 -16.71 -9.76
CA ARG A 243 12.57 -17.97 -10.06
C ARG A 243 13.95 -18.08 -9.42
N THR A 244 14.73 -16.98 -9.41
CA THR A 244 16.06 -16.92 -8.81
C THR A 244 16.01 -17.10 -7.30
N LEU A 245 15.00 -16.52 -6.64
CA LEU A 245 14.79 -16.62 -5.20
C LEU A 245 14.11 -17.94 -4.80
N GLY A 246 13.54 -18.68 -5.75
CA GLY A 246 12.84 -19.94 -5.49
C GLY A 246 11.50 -19.75 -4.82
N TYR A 247 10.88 -18.59 -4.95
CA TYR A 247 9.55 -18.35 -4.39
C TYR A 247 8.49 -19.20 -5.09
N ARG A 248 7.49 -19.62 -4.34
CA ARG A 248 6.29 -20.29 -4.83
C ARG A 248 5.54 -19.37 -5.79
N THR A 249 5.14 -19.90 -6.94
CA THR A 249 4.44 -19.16 -8.00
C THR A 249 2.93 -19.30 -7.96
N ASP A 250 2.44 -20.45 -7.48
CA ASP A 250 1.02 -20.75 -7.43
C ASP A 250 0.49 -20.63 -6.00
N HIS A 251 -0.79 -20.35 -5.85
CA HIS A 251 -1.48 -20.39 -4.57
C HIS A 251 -1.37 -21.79 -3.94
N GLU A 252 -1.39 -21.86 -2.60
CA GLU A 252 -1.52 -23.13 -1.91
C GLU A 252 -2.88 -23.77 -2.21
N ALA A 253 -2.94 -25.10 -2.09
CA ALA A 253 -4.16 -25.86 -2.42
C ALA A 253 -5.38 -25.50 -1.55
N ASP A 254 -5.16 -24.93 -0.37
CA ASP A 254 -6.17 -24.48 0.58
C ASP A 254 -6.39 -22.96 0.55
N PHE A 255 -5.74 -22.24 -0.36
CA PHE A 255 -5.95 -20.81 -0.54
C PHE A 255 -7.43 -20.51 -0.76
N THR A 256 -7.91 -19.54 0.00
CA THR A 256 -9.28 -19.03 -0.13
C THR A 256 -9.23 -17.54 -0.44
N PRO A 257 -9.77 -17.09 -1.59
CA PRO A 257 -9.82 -15.67 -1.92
C PRO A 257 -10.52 -14.86 -0.81
N GLN A 258 -9.92 -13.74 -0.42
CA GLN A 258 -10.52 -12.89 0.62
C GLN A 258 -11.75 -12.11 0.15
N TYR A 259 -11.92 -11.93 -1.17
CA TYR A 259 -13.07 -11.22 -1.73
C TYR A 259 -14.10 -12.19 -2.27
N THR A 260 -15.37 -11.90 -2.01
CA THR A 260 -16.50 -12.61 -2.61
C THR A 260 -17.05 -11.75 -3.74
N PHE A 261 -16.97 -12.23 -4.96
CA PHE A 261 -17.50 -11.55 -6.13
C PHE A 261 -18.89 -12.08 -6.52
N ARG A 262 -19.69 -11.24 -7.13
CA ARG A 262 -20.92 -11.63 -7.81
C ARG A 262 -20.60 -12.49 -9.04
N ALA A 263 -21.59 -13.15 -9.58
CA ALA A 263 -21.41 -13.87 -10.86
C ALA A 263 -21.14 -12.86 -11.99
N VAL A 264 -20.34 -13.27 -12.97
CA VAL A 264 -20.04 -12.42 -14.13
C VAL A 264 -21.34 -12.09 -14.86
N GLY A 265 -21.60 -10.78 -15.04
CA GLY A 265 -22.85 -10.26 -15.63
C GLY A 265 -24.02 -10.08 -14.64
N ASP A 266 -23.86 -10.46 -13.36
CA ASP A 266 -24.80 -10.17 -12.30
C ASP A 266 -24.33 -8.97 -11.50
N GLU A 267 -24.71 -7.76 -11.91
CA GLU A 267 -24.31 -6.52 -11.26
C GLU A 267 -25.31 -6.03 -10.22
N ASP A 268 -24.81 -5.63 -9.06
CA ASP A 268 -25.58 -4.85 -8.09
C ASP A 268 -25.47 -3.37 -8.42
N THR A 269 -26.60 -2.73 -8.62
CA THR A 269 -26.67 -1.29 -8.86
C THR A 269 -26.86 -0.49 -7.57
N LEU A 270 -26.81 -1.16 -6.41
CA LEU A 270 -27.03 -0.59 -5.08
C LEU A 270 -28.30 0.27 -5.00
N PRO A 271 -29.50 -0.30 -5.28
CA PRO A 271 -30.75 0.45 -5.26
C PRO A 271 -31.00 1.02 -3.86
N GLY A 272 -31.24 2.34 -3.78
CA GLY A 272 -31.41 3.04 -2.50
C GLY A 272 -30.10 3.50 -1.83
N GLY A 273 -28.94 3.17 -2.42
CA GLY A 273 -27.65 3.70 -1.98
C GLY A 273 -27.53 5.22 -2.17
N GLN A 274 -26.65 5.85 -1.40
CA GLN A 274 -26.28 7.26 -1.52
C GLN A 274 -25.68 7.53 -2.89
N ASP A 275 -25.94 8.71 -3.47
CA ASP A 275 -25.28 9.13 -4.72
C ASP A 275 -23.76 9.23 -4.51
N ALA A 276 -23.00 8.60 -5.42
CA ALA A 276 -21.56 8.55 -5.40
C ALA A 276 -21.00 8.47 -6.82
N ALA A 277 -21.54 9.25 -7.76
CA ALA A 277 -20.95 9.39 -9.09
C ALA A 277 -19.64 10.21 -9.06
N TYR A 278 -19.43 10.98 -8.01
CA TYR A 278 -18.18 11.65 -7.69
C TYR A 278 -17.67 11.19 -6.31
N VAL A 279 -16.40 10.85 -6.21
CA VAL A 279 -15.75 10.41 -4.98
C VAL A 279 -14.43 11.15 -4.82
N ASP A 280 -14.31 11.99 -3.79
CA ASP A 280 -13.08 12.65 -3.37
C ASP A 280 -12.54 11.92 -2.14
N LEU A 281 -11.32 11.39 -2.21
CA LEU A 281 -10.72 10.65 -1.10
C LEU A 281 -10.29 11.54 0.07
N GLY A 282 -10.19 12.86 -0.15
CA GLY A 282 -9.80 13.82 0.88
C GLY A 282 -8.31 13.81 1.23
N TYR A 283 -7.45 13.10 0.47
CA TYR A 283 -6.01 13.16 0.71
C TYR A 283 -5.45 14.54 0.37
N PRO A 284 -4.74 15.20 1.30
CA PRO A 284 -4.49 16.63 1.19
C PRO A 284 -3.41 17.02 0.17
N PHE A 285 -2.55 16.10 -0.26
CA PHE A 285 -1.44 16.41 -1.16
C PHE A 285 -1.78 16.26 -2.64
N ASN A 286 -2.30 15.11 -3.04
CA ASN A 286 -2.58 14.78 -4.44
C ASN A 286 -4.04 15.01 -4.85
N HIS A 287 -4.95 15.27 -3.89
CA HIS A 287 -6.37 15.52 -4.11
C HIS A 287 -7.00 14.51 -5.09
N PRO A 288 -6.92 13.21 -4.80
CA PRO A 288 -7.39 12.20 -5.73
C PRO A 288 -8.91 12.11 -5.69
N CYS A 289 -9.51 12.06 -6.87
CA CYS A 289 -10.95 11.86 -7.01
C CYS A 289 -11.26 10.90 -8.15
N PHE A 290 -12.50 10.42 -8.14
CA PHE A 290 -13.06 9.52 -9.14
C PHE A 290 -14.37 10.09 -9.68
N GLU A 291 -14.56 9.94 -11.00
CA GLU A 291 -15.79 10.31 -11.69
C GLU A 291 -16.38 9.08 -12.38
N TYR A 292 -17.64 8.78 -12.05
CA TYR A 292 -18.36 7.66 -12.64
C TYR A 292 -18.94 8.01 -14.01
N SER A 293 -18.70 7.15 -14.98
CA SER A 293 -19.35 7.23 -16.29
C SER A 293 -20.41 6.14 -16.45
N GLY A 294 -21.66 6.52 -16.59
CA GLY A 294 -22.75 5.58 -16.89
C GLY A 294 -22.62 4.90 -18.27
N GLU A 295 -21.80 5.44 -19.18
CA GLU A 295 -21.53 4.84 -20.48
C GLU A 295 -20.57 3.64 -20.37
N THR A 296 -19.50 3.79 -19.59
CA THR A 296 -18.49 2.72 -19.39
C THR A 296 -18.77 1.85 -18.17
N GLY A 297 -19.56 2.32 -17.23
CA GLY A 297 -19.80 1.67 -15.94
C GLY A 297 -18.60 1.73 -14.99
N LEU A 298 -17.62 2.62 -15.26
CA LEU A 298 -16.37 2.72 -14.53
C LEU A 298 -16.19 4.09 -13.86
N TYR A 299 -15.35 4.13 -12.85
CA TYR A 299 -14.86 5.32 -12.18
C TYR A 299 -13.47 5.68 -12.72
N SER A 300 -13.37 6.77 -13.47
CA SER A 300 -12.11 7.32 -13.95
C SER A 300 -11.41 8.10 -12.84
N ARG A 301 -10.10 7.85 -12.65
CA ARG A 301 -9.32 8.48 -11.59
C ARG A 301 -8.61 9.76 -12.04
N TYR A 302 -8.64 10.76 -11.17
CA TYR A 302 -7.92 12.03 -11.31
C TYR A 302 -7.05 12.27 -10.08
N GLN A 303 -5.93 12.99 -10.26
CA GLN A 303 -5.11 13.50 -9.16
C GLN A 303 -4.32 14.73 -9.62
N HIS A 304 -3.90 15.56 -8.70
CA HIS A 304 -3.19 16.82 -9.01
C HIS A 304 -3.92 17.71 -10.03
N GLY A 305 -5.26 17.62 -10.08
CA GLY A 305 -6.11 18.37 -10.99
C GLY A 305 -6.12 17.88 -12.44
N SER A 306 -5.63 16.67 -12.73
CA SER A 306 -5.60 16.07 -14.07
C SER A 306 -5.92 14.58 -14.05
N ALA A 307 -6.26 14.02 -15.20
CA ALA A 307 -6.43 12.57 -15.37
C ALA A 307 -5.17 11.83 -14.95
N HIS A 308 -5.31 10.78 -14.14
CA HIS A 308 -4.21 9.91 -13.75
C HIS A 308 -3.97 8.88 -14.85
N VAL A 309 -2.93 9.07 -15.64
CA VAL A 309 -2.68 8.34 -16.89
C VAL A 309 -1.45 7.46 -16.76
N ASP A 310 -1.51 6.25 -17.31
CA ASP A 310 -0.37 5.35 -17.47
C ASP A 310 0.45 5.72 -18.70
N THR A 311 1.76 5.87 -18.56
CA THR A 311 2.64 6.26 -19.67
C THR A 311 2.91 5.15 -20.68
N GLU A 312 2.72 3.88 -20.30
CA GLU A 312 3.03 2.75 -21.20
C GLU A 312 1.98 2.59 -22.32
N ASN A 313 0.72 2.90 -22.04
CA ASN A 313 -0.37 2.73 -22.99
C ASN A 313 -1.23 3.98 -23.20
N GLY A 314 -1.03 5.02 -22.40
CA GLY A 314 -1.82 6.25 -22.45
C GLY A 314 -3.22 6.14 -21.84
N GLU A 315 -3.54 5.04 -21.16
CA GLU A 315 -4.86 4.82 -20.56
C GLU A 315 -5.00 5.59 -19.24
N GLN A 316 -6.16 6.19 -19.03
CA GLN A 316 -6.53 6.72 -17.72
C GLN A 316 -6.91 5.59 -16.79
N LEU A 317 -6.41 5.62 -15.55
CA LEU A 317 -6.79 4.66 -14.54
C LEU A 317 -8.30 4.72 -14.30
N ALA A 318 -8.93 3.56 -14.36
CA ALA A 318 -10.36 3.41 -14.12
C ALA A 318 -10.64 2.08 -13.41
N VAL A 319 -11.65 2.09 -12.54
CA VAL A 319 -12.05 0.92 -11.76
C VAL A 319 -13.57 0.76 -11.73
N LYS A 320 -14.04 -0.46 -11.51
CA LYS A 320 -15.47 -0.78 -11.36
C LYS A 320 -15.97 -0.44 -9.96
N ASN A 321 -15.15 -0.71 -8.95
CA ASN A 321 -15.50 -0.64 -7.55
C ASN A 321 -14.54 0.26 -6.78
N ILE A 322 -15.06 0.96 -5.76
CA ILE A 322 -14.26 1.67 -4.77
C ILE A 322 -14.70 1.20 -3.38
N ILE A 323 -13.74 0.86 -2.53
CA ILE A 323 -13.96 0.57 -1.12
C ILE A 323 -13.24 1.62 -0.30
N LEU A 324 -13.94 2.32 0.56
CA LEU A 324 -13.37 3.20 1.55
C LEU A 324 -13.29 2.45 2.87
N GLU A 325 -12.07 2.20 3.37
CA GLU A 325 -11.85 1.68 4.72
C GLU A 325 -11.52 2.82 5.68
N TYR A 326 -12.32 3.04 6.72
CA TYR A 326 -12.05 4.04 7.73
C TYR A 326 -11.19 3.45 8.83
N GLN A 327 -9.93 3.86 8.89
CA GLN A 327 -8.96 3.31 9.83
C GLN A 327 -8.42 4.36 10.79
N SER A 328 -8.09 3.93 12.01
CA SER A 328 -7.38 4.75 12.97
C SER A 328 -5.89 4.74 12.62
N GLY A 329 -5.27 5.91 12.62
CA GLY A 329 -3.86 6.08 12.33
C GLY A 329 -3.24 7.15 13.21
N VAL A 330 -1.98 6.97 13.59
CA VAL A 330 -1.21 7.91 14.39
C VAL A 330 0.18 8.12 13.78
N THR A 331 0.83 9.23 14.09
CA THR A 331 2.23 9.45 13.72
C THR A 331 3.13 8.99 14.86
N TYR A 332 4.16 8.20 14.56
CA TYR A 332 5.21 7.87 15.50
C TYR A 332 5.95 9.14 15.92
N GLN A 333 6.14 9.36 17.23
CA GLN A 333 6.50 10.67 17.80
C GLN A 333 7.83 11.26 17.35
N ASP A 334 8.87 10.45 17.25
CA ASP A 334 10.21 10.90 16.90
C ASP A 334 10.50 10.79 15.40
N THR A 335 9.46 10.48 14.62
CA THR A 335 9.54 10.31 13.18
C THR A 335 8.36 11.02 12.51
N HIS A 336 8.35 11.03 11.19
CA HIS A 336 7.18 11.47 10.41
C HIS A 336 6.39 10.27 9.86
N TYR A 337 6.75 9.04 10.25
CA TYR A 337 6.08 7.83 9.80
C TYR A 337 4.72 7.67 10.43
N LEU A 338 3.76 7.24 9.62
CA LEU A 338 2.44 6.85 10.09
C LEU A 338 2.44 5.39 10.54
N HIS A 339 1.59 5.11 11.51
CA HIS A 339 1.16 3.78 11.90
C HIS A 339 -0.35 3.68 11.75
N TYR A 340 -0.82 2.64 11.09
CA TYR A 340 -2.23 2.32 10.95
C TYR A 340 -2.54 1.02 11.70
N HIS A 341 -3.63 1.02 12.44
CA HIS A 341 -4.09 -0.16 13.14
C HIS A 341 -4.93 -1.03 12.21
N THR A 342 -4.26 -1.75 11.31
CA THR A 342 -4.87 -2.49 10.20
C THR A 342 -5.56 -3.79 10.62
N TRP A 343 -5.17 -4.42 11.75
CA TRP A 343 -5.76 -5.64 12.30
C TRP A 343 -6.76 -5.31 13.40
N ASN A 344 -7.88 -4.82 13.01
CA ASN A 344 -8.99 -4.40 13.86
C ASN A 344 -10.30 -4.50 13.05
N SER A 345 -11.33 -3.80 13.49
CA SER A 345 -12.58 -3.64 12.76
C SER A 345 -12.94 -2.18 12.60
N GLY A 346 -13.70 -1.89 11.58
CA GLY A 346 -14.12 -0.53 11.31
C GLY A 346 -15.32 -0.44 10.36
N LYS A 347 -15.73 0.80 10.12
CA LYS A 347 -16.75 1.15 9.13
C LYS A 347 -16.07 1.51 7.81
N GLY A 348 -16.86 1.52 6.74
CA GLY A 348 -16.42 1.94 5.43
C GLY A 348 -17.59 2.13 4.49
N LYS A 349 -17.29 2.33 3.23
CA LYS A 349 -18.30 2.36 2.16
C LYS A 349 -17.87 1.47 1.00
N TYR A 350 -18.83 0.77 0.43
CA TYR A 350 -18.71 0.11 -0.86
C TYR A 350 -19.41 0.97 -1.91
N ILE A 351 -18.72 1.27 -3.00
CA ILE A 351 -19.14 2.19 -4.04
C ILE A 351 -19.02 1.49 -5.39
N THR A 352 -20.09 1.45 -6.15
CA THR A 352 -20.17 0.91 -7.50
C THR A 352 -21.36 1.51 -8.24
N ASN A 353 -21.35 1.55 -9.56
CA ASN A 353 -22.45 2.01 -10.41
C ASN A 353 -23.06 3.38 -9.99
N GLY A 354 -22.21 4.32 -9.56
CA GLY A 354 -22.61 5.67 -9.15
C GLY A 354 -23.29 5.75 -7.79
N LYS A 355 -23.28 4.67 -6.99
CA LYS A 355 -23.93 4.56 -5.68
C LYS A 355 -23.00 4.05 -4.61
N ALA A 356 -23.29 4.37 -3.36
CA ALA A 356 -22.57 3.95 -2.17
C ALA A 356 -23.48 3.36 -1.11
N VAL A 357 -23.00 2.34 -0.42
CA VAL A 357 -23.63 1.76 0.78
C VAL A 357 -22.62 1.65 1.91
N ASP A 358 -23.11 1.69 3.14
CA ASP A 358 -22.26 1.48 4.31
C ASP A 358 -21.89 0.00 4.45
N ILE A 359 -20.64 -0.24 4.82
CA ILE A 359 -20.08 -1.55 5.13
C ILE A 359 -19.31 -1.54 6.44
N THR A 360 -18.98 -2.73 6.92
CA THR A 360 -17.96 -2.93 7.96
C THR A 360 -16.84 -3.77 7.40
N TRP A 361 -15.65 -3.59 7.95
CA TRP A 361 -14.49 -4.41 7.67
C TRP A 361 -13.87 -4.92 8.97
N SER A 362 -13.19 -6.06 8.90
CA SER A 362 -12.40 -6.60 10.03
C SER A 362 -11.22 -7.42 9.53
N ARG A 363 -10.12 -7.40 10.30
CA ARG A 363 -8.96 -8.29 10.20
C ARG A 363 -8.62 -8.80 11.59
N GLU A 364 -8.44 -10.10 11.74
CA GLU A 364 -8.19 -10.73 13.05
C GLU A 364 -6.73 -10.54 13.50
N SER A 365 -5.78 -10.54 12.57
CA SER A 365 -4.35 -10.36 12.83
C SER A 365 -3.68 -9.56 11.71
N PHE A 366 -2.39 -9.27 11.87
CA PHE A 366 -1.58 -8.56 10.87
C PHE A 366 -1.61 -9.24 9.49
N TYR A 367 -1.59 -10.57 9.45
CA TYR A 367 -1.57 -11.37 8.21
C TYR A 367 -2.93 -11.92 7.79
N SER A 368 -3.99 -11.66 8.57
CA SER A 368 -5.32 -12.17 8.25
C SER A 368 -5.94 -11.47 7.05
N PRO A 369 -6.71 -12.20 6.22
CA PRO A 369 -7.53 -11.61 5.18
C PRO A 369 -8.53 -10.58 5.75
N VAL A 370 -8.83 -9.56 4.97
CA VAL A 370 -9.95 -8.65 5.30
C VAL A 370 -11.29 -9.33 5.05
N VAL A 371 -12.22 -9.11 5.97
CA VAL A 371 -13.62 -9.53 5.83
C VAL A 371 -14.51 -8.30 5.73
N TYR A 372 -15.18 -8.13 4.59
CA TYR A 372 -16.19 -7.08 4.40
C TYR A 372 -17.59 -7.61 4.62
N LYS A 373 -18.42 -6.83 5.31
CA LYS A 373 -19.83 -7.13 5.53
C LYS A 373 -20.70 -5.92 5.21
N THR A 374 -21.89 -6.17 4.71
CA THR A 374 -22.96 -5.18 4.55
C THR A 374 -23.47 -4.68 5.91
N ALA A 375 -24.26 -3.61 5.93
CA ALA A 375 -24.80 -3.04 7.16
C ALA A 375 -25.70 -4.01 7.96
N ASP A 376 -26.30 -5.01 7.30
CA ASP A 376 -27.07 -6.09 7.92
C ASP A 376 -26.23 -7.32 8.32
N GLY A 377 -24.89 -7.21 8.20
CA GLY A 377 -23.94 -8.22 8.67
C GLY A 377 -23.70 -9.37 7.70
N GLN A 378 -24.24 -9.35 6.47
CA GLN A 378 -24.00 -10.37 5.46
C GLN A 378 -22.61 -10.14 4.80
N PRO A 379 -21.94 -11.19 4.31
CA PRO A 379 -20.73 -11.03 3.51
C PRO A 379 -20.99 -10.11 2.31
N LEU A 380 -20.13 -9.12 2.11
CA LEU A 380 -20.20 -8.22 0.96
C LEU A 380 -19.86 -9.01 -0.32
N LYS A 381 -20.75 -8.91 -1.33
CA LYS A 381 -20.49 -9.41 -2.68
C LYS A 381 -20.14 -8.23 -3.58
N ILE A 382 -18.89 -8.19 -4.05
CA ILE A 382 -18.35 -7.13 -4.89
C ILE A 382 -18.73 -7.41 -6.36
N ASN A 383 -19.10 -6.39 -7.14
CA ASN A 383 -19.26 -6.53 -8.59
C ASN A 383 -17.94 -6.93 -9.25
N THR A 384 -18.00 -7.76 -10.29
CA THR A 384 -16.81 -8.15 -11.04
C THR A 384 -16.15 -6.93 -11.69
N GLY A 385 -14.81 -6.94 -11.72
CA GLY A 385 -13.98 -5.85 -12.24
C GLY A 385 -13.00 -5.29 -11.22
N LYS A 386 -12.09 -4.44 -11.68
CA LYS A 386 -11.04 -3.83 -10.86
C LYS A 386 -11.61 -3.05 -9.68
N THR A 387 -10.92 -3.15 -8.54
CA THR A 387 -11.33 -2.47 -7.31
C THR A 387 -10.22 -1.54 -6.80
N TRP A 388 -10.62 -0.34 -6.34
CA TRP A 388 -9.76 0.59 -5.62
C TRP A 388 -10.13 0.59 -4.14
N ILE A 389 -9.20 0.19 -3.29
CA ILE A 389 -9.35 0.25 -1.83
C ILE A 389 -8.60 1.50 -1.35
N ALA A 390 -9.32 2.44 -0.76
CA ALA A 390 -8.75 3.64 -0.18
C ALA A 390 -8.86 3.59 1.34
N VAL A 391 -7.73 3.62 2.02
CA VAL A 391 -7.66 3.68 3.48
C VAL A 391 -7.75 5.14 3.93
N ILE A 392 -8.89 5.54 4.46
CA ILE A 392 -9.14 6.89 4.92
C ILE A 392 -8.94 6.97 6.43
N ARG A 393 -8.04 7.83 6.86
CA ARG A 393 -7.79 8.05 8.28
C ARG A 393 -9.00 8.72 8.93
N LYS A 394 -9.47 8.19 10.05
CA LYS A 394 -10.74 8.60 10.66
C LYS A 394 -10.80 10.09 11.04
N ASP A 395 -9.68 10.73 11.36
CA ASP A 395 -9.62 12.19 11.60
C ASP A 395 -9.71 13.04 10.32
N GLN A 396 -9.56 12.40 9.15
CA GLN A 396 -9.66 13.05 7.83
C GLN A 396 -10.99 12.76 7.12
N LEU A 397 -11.90 12.01 7.73
CA LEU A 397 -13.22 11.69 7.15
C LEU A 397 -14.03 12.94 6.76
N LYS A 398 -13.78 14.07 7.42
CA LYS A 398 -14.39 15.38 7.09
C LYS A 398 -14.03 15.87 5.69
N ASP A 399 -12.88 15.48 5.18
CA ASP A 399 -12.34 15.90 3.88
C ASP A 399 -12.71 14.91 2.76
N CYS A 400 -13.04 13.65 3.11
CA CYS A 400 -13.54 12.64 2.17
C CYS A 400 -15.01 12.91 1.82
N ARG A 401 -15.33 13.00 0.53
CA ARG A 401 -16.63 13.45 0.04
C ARG A 401 -17.14 12.57 -1.10
N ILE A 402 -18.46 12.35 -1.13
CA ILE A 402 -19.14 11.65 -2.22
C ILE A 402 -20.41 12.40 -2.63
N GLY A 403 -20.82 12.26 -3.88
CA GLY A 403 -22.02 12.92 -4.38
C GLY A 403 -22.32 12.67 -5.86
N THR A 404 -23.18 13.47 -6.45
CA THR A 404 -23.53 13.38 -7.88
C THR A 404 -22.45 13.96 -8.80
N ASP A 405 -21.74 14.97 -8.32
CA ASP A 405 -20.66 15.68 -9.03
C ASP A 405 -19.82 16.45 -8.01
N SER A 406 -18.75 17.10 -8.43
CA SER A 406 -17.80 17.82 -7.56
C SER A 406 -18.41 18.99 -6.77
N GLU A 407 -19.52 19.57 -7.23
CA GLU A 407 -20.21 20.69 -6.58
C GLU A 407 -21.28 20.19 -5.58
N ASN A 408 -21.87 19.01 -5.84
CA ASN A 408 -22.95 18.41 -5.09
C ASN A 408 -22.49 17.19 -4.31
N THR A 409 -21.65 17.42 -3.31
CA THR A 409 -21.06 16.39 -2.44
C THR A 409 -21.42 16.58 -0.98
N SER A 410 -21.37 15.51 -0.20
CA SER A 410 -21.39 15.52 1.26
C SER A 410 -20.23 14.73 1.84
N CYS A 411 -19.82 15.07 3.07
CA CYS A 411 -18.81 14.29 3.78
C CYS A 411 -19.30 12.87 4.03
N VAL A 412 -18.38 11.91 4.04
CA VAL A 412 -18.70 10.49 4.33
C VAL A 412 -19.01 10.25 5.80
N ALA A 413 -18.67 11.18 6.70
CA ALA A 413 -18.95 11.12 8.13
C ALA A 413 -19.48 12.46 8.64
N ASP A 414 -20.22 12.41 9.73
CA ASP A 414 -20.69 13.61 10.44
C ASP A 414 -19.59 14.22 11.34
N ALA A 415 -19.82 15.47 11.76
CA ALA A 415 -18.86 16.21 12.56
C ALA A 415 -18.64 15.62 13.98
N GLU A 416 -19.64 14.93 14.53
CA GLU A 416 -19.54 14.28 15.84
C GLU A 416 -18.62 13.06 15.77
N THR A 417 -18.76 12.23 14.72
CA THR A 417 -17.89 11.08 14.44
C THR A 417 -16.44 11.54 14.29
N VAL A 418 -16.19 12.61 13.53
CA VAL A 418 -14.83 13.16 13.33
C VAL A 418 -14.25 13.67 14.65
N ALA A 419 -15.00 14.46 15.43
CA ALA A 419 -14.53 15.00 16.69
C ALA A 419 -14.23 13.89 17.73
N ALA A 420 -15.04 12.83 17.77
CA ALA A 420 -14.81 11.68 18.63
C ALA A 420 -13.50 10.95 18.26
N GLU A 421 -13.20 10.84 16.99
CA GLU A 421 -11.95 10.21 16.53
C GLU A 421 -10.73 11.09 16.79
N GLU A 422 -10.81 12.40 16.58
CA GLU A 422 -9.73 13.35 16.94
C GLU A 422 -9.36 13.25 18.44
N GLU A 423 -10.34 13.06 19.31
CA GLU A 423 -10.08 12.89 20.74
C GLU A 423 -9.43 11.53 21.08
N LYS A 424 -9.83 10.47 20.37
CA LYS A 424 -9.17 9.13 20.48
C LYS A 424 -7.70 9.21 20.02
N ILE A 425 -7.44 9.83 18.89
CA ILE A 425 -6.09 10.00 18.36
C ILE A 425 -5.17 10.74 19.34
N LYS A 426 -5.66 11.77 20.00
CA LYS A 426 -4.89 12.45 21.06
C LYS A 426 -4.50 11.51 22.19
N LYS A 427 -5.43 10.66 22.64
CA LYS A 427 -5.16 9.65 23.68
C LYS A 427 -4.21 8.57 23.20
N TRP A 428 -4.37 8.09 21.98
CA TRP A 428 -3.50 7.11 21.35
C TRP A 428 -2.08 7.65 21.17
N SER A 429 -1.92 8.85 20.68
CA SER A 429 -0.60 9.48 20.52
C SER A 429 0.14 9.59 21.85
N ALA A 430 -0.56 9.91 22.95
CA ALA A 430 0.02 9.92 24.28
C ALA A 430 0.42 8.52 24.76
N TRP A 431 -0.44 7.51 24.54
CA TRP A 431 -0.17 6.13 24.89
C TRP A 431 0.93 5.50 24.05
N TYR A 432 0.96 5.75 22.73
CA TYR A 432 2.04 5.29 21.85
C TYR A 432 3.40 5.80 22.28
N LYS A 433 3.47 7.01 22.81
CA LYS A 433 4.70 7.54 23.38
C LYS A 433 5.26 6.70 24.52
N GLU A 434 4.38 6.17 25.36
CA GLU A 434 4.77 5.35 26.53
C GLU A 434 5.24 3.94 26.10
N ILE A 435 4.71 3.41 24.98
CA ILE A 435 5.01 2.04 24.53
C ILE A 435 5.99 1.97 23.36
N GLU A 436 6.28 3.09 22.68
CA GLU A 436 7.11 3.11 21.47
C GLU A 436 8.48 2.48 21.70
N GLU A 437 9.15 2.77 22.81
CA GLU A 437 10.44 2.16 23.14
C GLU A 437 10.31 0.63 23.32
N SER A 438 9.24 0.17 23.95
CA SER A 438 8.96 -1.25 24.11
C SER A 438 8.65 -1.92 22.77
N TYR A 439 7.87 -1.27 21.93
CA TYR A 439 7.55 -1.76 20.59
C TYR A 439 8.80 -1.86 19.71
N LEU A 440 9.61 -0.80 19.63
CA LEU A 440 10.86 -0.78 18.87
C LEU A 440 11.86 -1.84 19.40
N SER A 441 11.92 -2.05 20.70
CA SER A 441 12.75 -3.08 21.32
C SER A 441 12.31 -4.50 20.91
N LYS A 442 11.00 -4.79 20.90
CA LYS A 442 10.46 -6.06 20.42
C LYS A 442 10.72 -6.27 18.94
N MET A 443 10.52 -5.24 18.10
CA MET A 443 10.83 -5.29 16.67
C MET A 443 12.31 -5.60 16.41
N ALA A 444 13.21 -4.98 17.17
CA ALA A 444 14.64 -5.26 17.10
C ALA A 444 14.97 -6.71 17.51
N GLN A 445 14.28 -7.24 18.50
CA GLN A 445 14.44 -8.64 18.94
C GLN A 445 13.96 -9.62 17.87
N ILE A 446 12.76 -9.44 17.32
CA ILE A 446 12.22 -10.26 16.23
C ILE A 446 13.18 -10.28 15.04
N ARG A 447 13.71 -9.10 14.65
CA ARG A 447 14.71 -9.01 13.60
C ARG A 447 15.98 -9.80 13.92
N ASN A 448 16.50 -9.68 15.14
CA ASN A 448 17.69 -10.40 15.57
C ASN A 448 17.47 -11.92 15.56
N ASP A 449 16.29 -12.38 15.94
CA ASP A 449 15.92 -13.80 15.94
C ASP A 449 15.82 -14.34 14.52
N ASN A 450 15.22 -13.57 13.59
CA ASN A 450 15.19 -13.92 12.17
C ASN A 450 16.60 -13.97 11.56
N VAL A 451 17.46 -13.00 11.87
CA VAL A 451 18.87 -13.02 11.47
C VAL A 451 19.60 -14.26 12.03
N ALA A 452 19.34 -14.64 13.26
CA ALA A 452 19.93 -15.84 13.88
C ALA A 452 19.47 -17.14 13.20
N LYS A 453 18.18 -17.26 12.85
CA LYS A 453 17.64 -18.39 12.09
C LYS A 453 18.34 -18.57 10.73
N HIS A 454 18.78 -17.50 10.11
CA HIS A 454 19.46 -17.50 8.81
C HIS A 454 21.01 -17.46 8.94
N GLY A 455 21.57 -17.97 10.04
CA GLY A 455 23.01 -18.10 10.21
C GLY A 455 23.76 -16.79 10.35
N GLY A 456 23.13 -15.76 10.93
CA GLY A 456 23.73 -14.45 11.16
C GLY A 456 23.56 -13.48 10.01
N LYS A 457 22.73 -13.81 9.02
CA LYS A 457 22.38 -12.93 7.90
C LYS A 457 20.87 -12.76 7.82
N THR A 458 20.41 -11.66 7.25
CA THR A 458 18.98 -11.49 6.97
C THR A 458 18.55 -12.43 5.84
N LYS A 459 17.28 -12.84 5.82
CA LYS A 459 16.68 -13.61 4.72
C LYS A 459 16.99 -12.94 3.36
N VAL A 460 16.92 -11.63 3.36
CA VAL A 460 17.16 -10.78 2.20
C VAL A 460 18.64 -10.80 1.76
N GLU A 461 19.62 -10.86 2.69
CA GLU A 461 21.06 -10.89 2.37
C GLU A 461 21.55 -12.23 1.83
N VAL A 462 20.88 -13.33 2.16
CA VAL A 462 21.28 -14.67 1.70
C VAL A 462 20.53 -15.13 0.46
N GLY A 463 19.50 -14.39 0.00
CA GLY A 463 18.68 -14.79 -1.13
C GLY A 463 17.98 -16.15 -0.88
N LEU A 464 17.62 -16.43 0.37
CA LEU A 464 16.89 -17.64 0.71
C LEU A 464 15.40 -17.46 0.42
N PRO A 465 14.74 -18.54 -0.06
CA PRO A 465 13.30 -18.53 -0.24
C PRO A 465 12.56 -18.37 1.06
#